data_7c4b1dc68d0f77215619076a46a8612c
#
_entry.id   7c4b1dc68d0f77215619076a46a8612c
#
_cell.length_a   1.000
_cell.length_b   1.000
_cell.length_c   1.000
_cell.angle_alpha   90.00
_cell.angle_beta   90.00
_cell.angle_gamma   90.00
#
_symmetry.space_group_name_H-M   'P 1'
#
loop_
_entity.id
_entity.type
_entity.pdbx_description
1 polymer ?
#
loop_
_entity_poly.entity_id
_entity_poly.type
_entity_poly.pdbx_seq_one_letter_code
_entity_poly.pdbx_strand_id
1 'polypeptide(L)'
;NWNIELAQDVVKTGAELTNAQKELAKAAQLASYVELRSPENAVVHDIAPISVGSAIREAETLFTLVPTDGRLEAEVEIKAEDIGKVKAGDTASIKVSAFPFQKYGVLRGNVRVISNDSFLTAREKEGPLFYKARIVFHEADDSVKRTVMNKLIPGMEVQADIQIGTRSVLEYILHPILKATSEALREP
;
A
#
# COMPACT_ATOMS: atom_id res chain seq x y z
N ASN A 1 57.62 -10.63 -40.13
CA ASN A 1 56.43 -9.97 -39.54
C ASN A 1 55.41 -10.97 -38.92
N TRP A 2 55.85 -12.24 -38.78
CA TRP A 2 54.97 -13.30 -38.23
C TRP A 2 54.43 -12.99 -36.81
N ASN A 3 55.23 -12.36 -35.97
CA ASN A 3 54.81 -11.98 -34.59
C ASN A 3 53.71 -10.91 -34.59
N ILE A 4 53.62 -10.06 -35.61
CA ILE A 4 52.56 -9.03 -35.70
C ILE A 4 51.26 -9.68 -36.16
N GLU A 5 51.32 -10.61 -37.08
CA GLU A 5 50.17 -11.35 -37.61
C GLU A 5 49.56 -12.26 -36.52
N LEU A 6 50.41 -12.93 -35.75
CA LEU A 6 49.97 -13.72 -34.59
C LEU A 6 49.32 -12.86 -33.51
N ALA A 7 49.87 -11.69 -33.23
CA ALA A 7 49.27 -10.76 -32.27
C ALA A 7 47.92 -10.22 -32.75
N GLN A 8 47.76 -9.96 -34.04
CA GLN A 8 46.49 -9.53 -34.65
C GLN A 8 45.45 -10.66 -34.58
N ASP A 9 45.83 -11.90 -34.85
CA ASP A 9 44.92 -13.05 -34.76
C ASP A 9 44.47 -13.31 -33.32
N VAL A 10 45.34 -13.17 -32.33
CA VAL A 10 44.99 -13.28 -30.92
C VAL A 10 43.99 -12.20 -30.49
N VAL A 11 44.19 -10.96 -30.92
CA VAL A 11 43.28 -9.85 -30.63
C VAL A 11 41.93 -10.09 -31.32
N LYS A 12 41.93 -10.52 -32.57
CA LYS A 12 40.72 -10.81 -33.34
C LYS A 12 39.90 -11.94 -32.72
N THR A 13 40.57 -13.07 -32.44
CA THR A 13 39.89 -14.21 -31.79
C THR A 13 39.43 -13.90 -30.39
N GLY A 14 40.16 -13.07 -29.63
CA GLY A 14 39.71 -12.56 -28.31
C GLY A 14 38.47 -11.69 -28.40
N ALA A 15 38.38 -10.83 -29.42
CA ALA A 15 37.20 -10.01 -29.68
C ALA A 15 35.99 -10.86 -30.11
N GLU A 16 36.20 -11.84 -30.98
CA GLU A 16 35.14 -12.79 -31.40
C GLU A 16 34.62 -13.62 -30.22
N LEU A 17 35.48 -14.12 -29.35
CA LEU A 17 35.11 -14.85 -28.14
C LEU A 17 34.28 -13.97 -27.18
N THR A 18 34.72 -12.72 -26.99
CA THR A 18 33.97 -11.78 -26.12
C THR A 18 32.59 -11.46 -26.69
N ASN A 19 32.46 -11.31 -27.99
CA ASN A 19 31.19 -11.08 -28.66
C ASN A 19 30.25 -12.30 -28.53
N ALA A 20 30.79 -13.48 -28.81
CA ALA A 20 30.02 -14.73 -28.65
C ALA A 20 29.54 -14.94 -27.21
N GLN A 21 30.36 -14.62 -26.20
CA GLN A 21 29.97 -14.65 -24.80
C GLN A 21 28.83 -13.67 -24.48
N LYS A 22 28.88 -12.43 -25.03
CA LYS A 22 27.81 -11.44 -24.86
C LYS A 22 26.50 -11.89 -25.51
N GLU A 23 26.59 -12.49 -26.72
CA GLU A 23 25.40 -13.03 -27.39
C GLU A 23 24.80 -14.19 -26.64
N LEU A 24 25.63 -15.09 -26.12
CA LEU A 24 25.16 -16.20 -25.28
C LEU A 24 24.49 -15.73 -23.99
N ALA A 25 25.08 -14.74 -23.31
CA ALA A 25 24.49 -14.13 -22.12
C ALA A 25 23.15 -13.46 -22.43
N LYS A 26 23.06 -12.74 -23.55
CA LYS A 26 21.81 -12.13 -24.02
C LYS A 26 20.75 -13.18 -24.36
N ALA A 27 21.10 -14.24 -25.05
CA ALA A 27 20.18 -15.32 -25.38
C ALA A 27 19.71 -16.07 -24.11
N ALA A 28 20.60 -16.33 -23.17
CA ALA A 28 20.24 -16.92 -21.88
C ALA A 28 19.31 -16.04 -21.07
N GLN A 29 19.52 -14.72 -21.07
CA GLN A 29 18.65 -13.77 -20.42
C GLN A 29 17.27 -13.71 -21.09
N LEU A 30 17.20 -13.69 -22.41
CA LEU A 30 15.92 -13.76 -23.15
C LEU A 30 15.18 -15.06 -22.85
N ALA A 31 15.87 -16.21 -22.78
CA ALA A 31 15.27 -17.48 -22.44
C ALA A 31 14.69 -17.50 -21.00
N SER A 32 15.28 -16.75 -20.06
CA SER A 32 14.78 -16.66 -18.69
C SER A 32 13.47 -15.85 -18.58
N TYR A 33 13.19 -14.97 -19.52
CA TYR A 33 11.92 -14.20 -19.55
C TYR A 33 10.71 -15.02 -20.08
N VAL A 34 10.94 -16.21 -20.61
CA VAL A 34 9.85 -17.07 -21.11
C VAL A 34 9.10 -17.76 -19.95
N GLU A 35 9.72 -17.88 -18.78
CA GLU A 35 9.10 -18.48 -17.60
C GLU A 35 8.72 -17.40 -16.59
N LEU A 36 7.41 -17.13 -16.44
CA LEU A 36 6.88 -16.21 -15.47
C LEU A 36 6.79 -16.90 -14.10
N ARG A 37 7.51 -16.37 -13.12
CA ARG A 37 7.47 -16.85 -11.74
C ARG A 37 6.98 -15.74 -10.82
N SER A 38 6.20 -16.12 -9.80
CA SER A 38 5.83 -15.21 -8.72
C SER A 38 7.07 -14.81 -7.93
N PRO A 39 7.28 -13.50 -7.66
CA PRO A 39 8.41 -13.03 -6.86
C PRO A 39 8.31 -13.43 -5.38
N GLU A 40 7.09 -13.69 -4.89
CA GLU A 40 6.79 -14.03 -3.50
C GLU A 40 5.59 -14.99 -3.41
N ASN A 41 5.33 -15.51 -2.22
CA ASN A 41 4.14 -16.32 -1.98
C ASN A 41 2.89 -15.47 -2.14
N ALA A 42 2.04 -15.84 -3.08
CA ALA A 42 0.85 -15.07 -3.42
C ALA A 42 -0.29 -15.96 -3.90
N VAL A 43 -1.51 -15.45 -3.80
CA VAL A 43 -2.70 -16.06 -4.42
C VAL A 43 -2.99 -15.33 -5.72
N VAL A 44 -3.27 -16.08 -6.77
CA VAL A 44 -3.71 -15.53 -8.06
C VAL A 44 -5.11 -14.97 -7.87
N HIS A 45 -5.25 -13.65 -8.04
CA HIS A 45 -6.53 -12.94 -7.91
C HIS A 45 -7.27 -12.91 -9.25
N ASP A 46 -6.55 -12.61 -10.32
CA ASP A 46 -7.13 -12.52 -11.66
C ASP A 46 -6.13 -13.01 -12.72
N ILE A 47 -6.65 -13.60 -13.77
CA ILE A 47 -5.91 -14.11 -14.93
C ILE A 47 -6.51 -13.47 -16.17
N ALA A 48 -5.67 -12.83 -16.99
CA ALA A 48 -6.11 -12.28 -18.25
C ALA A 48 -6.73 -13.39 -19.14
N PRO A 49 -7.83 -13.12 -19.84
CA PRO A 49 -8.52 -14.10 -20.69
C PRO A 49 -7.71 -14.39 -21.96
N ILE A 50 -6.61 -15.13 -21.81
CA ILE A 50 -5.66 -15.46 -22.88
C ILE A 50 -5.79 -16.94 -23.21
N SER A 51 -5.86 -17.26 -24.49
CA SER A 51 -5.87 -18.64 -24.99
C SER A 51 -4.44 -19.11 -25.27
N VAL A 52 -4.21 -20.42 -25.15
CA VAL A 52 -2.94 -21.04 -25.54
C VAL A 52 -2.66 -20.75 -27.02
N GLY A 53 -1.47 -20.19 -27.30
CA GLY A 53 -1.08 -19.78 -28.66
C GLY A 53 -1.40 -18.30 -29.00
N SER A 54 -1.98 -17.54 -28.09
CA SER A 54 -2.17 -16.11 -28.28
C SER A 54 -0.85 -15.35 -28.23
N ALA A 55 -0.71 -14.33 -29.07
CA ALA A 55 0.38 -13.38 -28.98
C ALA A 55 0.14 -12.40 -27.85
N ILE A 56 1.11 -12.25 -26.94
CA ILE A 56 1.07 -11.34 -25.81
C ILE A 56 1.85 -10.09 -26.17
N ARG A 57 1.33 -8.91 -25.83
CA ARG A 57 2.01 -7.64 -26.03
C ARG A 57 3.02 -7.39 -24.91
N GLU A 58 4.05 -6.63 -25.23
CA GLU A 58 4.99 -6.16 -24.23
C GLU A 58 4.27 -5.34 -23.14
N ALA A 59 4.62 -5.58 -21.87
CA ALA A 59 4.01 -4.96 -20.69
C ALA A 59 2.52 -5.24 -20.46
N GLU A 60 1.94 -6.27 -21.08
CA GLU A 60 0.57 -6.71 -20.81
C GLU A 60 0.48 -7.44 -19.48
N THR A 61 -0.49 -7.07 -18.64
CA THR A 61 -0.72 -7.75 -17.35
C THR A 61 -1.39 -9.09 -17.58
N LEU A 62 -0.71 -10.18 -17.25
CA LEU A 62 -1.20 -11.55 -17.41
C LEU A 62 -1.85 -12.11 -16.17
N PHE A 63 -1.27 -11.79 -15.01
CA PHE A 63 -1.73 -12.27 -13.71
C PHE A 63 -1.74 -11.11 -12.72
N THR A 64 -2.78 -11.03 -11.93
CA THR A 64 -2.84 -10.18 -10.74
C THR A 64 -2.65 -11.05 -9.52
N LEU A 65 -1.59 -10.79 -8.75
CA LEU A 65 -1.22 -11.58 -7.58
C LEU A 65 -1.49 -10.78 -6.30
N VAL A 66 -2.03 -11.44 -5.28
CA VAL A 66 -2.18 -10.88 -3.93
C VAL A 66 -1.20 -11.60 -3.01
N PRO A 67 -0.19 -10.91 -2.45
CA PRO A 67 0.76 -11.50 -1.53
C PRO A 67 0.07 -12.06 -0.30
N THR A 68 0.49 -13.25 0.16
CA THR A 68 -0.05 -13.89 1.36
C THR A 68 0.79 -13.62 2.61
N ASP A 69 2.06 -13.31 2.42
CA ASP A 69 3.03 -13.13 3.51
C ASP A 69 3.08 -11.68 4.04
N GLY A 70 2.29 -10.77 3.44
CA GLY A 70 2.17 -9.38 3.84
C GLY A 70 1.37 -9.21 5.15
N ARG A 71 1.81 -8.31 6.04
CA ARG A 71 0.97 -7.87 7.15
C ARG A 71 -0.24 -7.12 6.59
N LEU A 72 -1.44 -7.53 7.01
CA LEU A 72 -2.64 -6.80 6.64
C LEU A 72 -2.61 -5.39 7.26
N GLU A 73 -3.00 -4.41 6.47
CA GLU A 73 -3.21 -3.03 6.88
C GLU A 73 -4.62 -2.62 6.50
N ALA A 74 -5.24 -1.77 7.30
CA ALA A 74 -6.51 -1.15 6.94
C ALA A 74 -6.24 0.16 6.18
N GLU A 75 -6.73 0.27 4.95
CA GLU A 75 -6.74 1.53 4.20
C GLU A 75 -8.09 2.22 4.44
N VAL A 76 -8.06 3.45 4.94
CA VAL A 76 -9.26 4.23 5.26
C VAL A 76 -9.20 5.60 4.62
N GLU A 77 -10.37 6.15 4.31
CA GLU A 77 -10.53 7.47 3.73
C GLU A 77 -10.84 8.50 4.83
N ILE A 78 -10.06 9.57 4.88
CA ILE A 78 -10.22 10.67 5.82
C ILE A 78 -10.68 11.89 5.02
N LYS A 79 -11.75 12.53 5.45
CA LYS A 79 -12.25 13.75 4.81
C LYS A 79 -11.23 14.89 4.89
N ALA A 80 -11.17 15.73 3.86
CA ALA A 80 -10.24 16.85 3.80
C ALA A 80 -10.42 17.84 4.99
N GLU A 81 -11.63 17.98 5.53
CA GLU A 81 -11.91 18.83 6.70
C GLU A 81 -11.30 18.31 8.01
N ASP A 82 -11.02 17.01 8.11
CA ASP A 82 -10.53 16.36 9.33
C ASP A 82 -9.03 16.05 9.27
N ILE A 83 -8.41 16.10 8.07
CA ILE A 83 -7.00 15.71 7.89
C ILE A 83 -6.04 16.51 8.78
N GLY A 84 -6.30 17.78 9.02
CA GLY A 84 -5.46 18.63 9.87
C GLY A 84 -5.40 18.20 11.34
N LYS A 85 -6.31 17.32 11.78
CA LYS A 85 -6.41 16.82 13.15
C LYS A 85 -5.73 15.46 13.32
N VAL A 86 -5.58 14.69 12.24
CA VAL A 86 -5.05 13.33 12.24
C VAL A 86 -3.55 13.34 12.01
N LYS A 87 -2.82 12.52 12.80
CA LYS A 87 -1.37 12.40 12.70
C LYS A 87 -0.95 10.94 12.61
N ALA A 88 0.20 10.70 12.01
CA ALA A 88 0.85 9.39 12.09
C ALA A 88 1.15 9.07 13.55
N GLY A 89 0.82 7.84 13.97
CA GLY A 89 0.91 7.39 15.36
C GLY A 89 -0.42 7.44 16.12
N ASP A 90 -1.44 8.14 15.64
CA ASP A 90 -2.75 8.20 16.30
C ASP A 90 -3.37 6.81 16.39
N THR A 91 -4.00 6.53 17.55
CA THR A 91 -4.68 5.26 17.80
C THR A 91 -6.01 5.22 17.06
N ALA A 92 -6.31 4.08 16.45
CA ALA A 92 -7.57 3.84 15.76
C ALA A 92 -8.27 2.59 16.27
N SER A 93 -9.59 2.66 16.36
CA SER A 93 -10.48 1.53 16.62
C SER A 93 -11.11 1.09 15.31
N ILE A 94 -10.84 -0.14 14.87
CA ILE A 94 -11.22 -0.65 13.56
C ILE A 94 -12.37 -1.65 13.71
N LYS A 95 -13.45 -1.38 13.02
CA LYS A 95 -14.64 -2.25 12.89
C LYS A 95 -14.59 -2.89 11.51
N VAL A 96 -14.71 -4.19 11.44
CA VAL A 96 -14.75 -4.94 10.17
C VAL A 96 -16.20 -5.28 9.88
N SER A 97 -16.71 -4.88 8.71
CA SER A 97 -18.14 -5.07 8.34
C SER A 97 -18.57 -6.53 8.37
N ALA A 98 -17.66 -7.45 8.03
CA ALA A 98 -17.92 -8.89 8.07
C ALA A 98 -18.06 -9.48 9.49
N PHE A 99 -17.62 -8.75 10.54
CA PHE A 99 -17.63 -9.21 11.92
C PHE A 99 -18.34 -8.19 12.82
N PRO A 100 -19.62 -8.40 13.19
CA PRO A 100 -20.36 -7.48 14.04
C PRO A 100 -19.62 -7.15 15.33
N PHE A 101 -19.32 -5.85 15.54
CA PHE A 101 -18.49 -5.38 16.64
C PHE A 101 -19.13 -5.62 18.02
N GLN A 102 -20.46 -5.76 18.10
CA GLN A 102 -21.17 -6.09 19.32
C GLN A 102 -20.78 -7.48 19.87
N LYS A 103 -20.46 -8.42 18.96
CA LYS A 103 -20.08 -9.79 19.30
C LYS A 103 -18.57 -9.99 19.35
N TYR A 104 -17.86 -9.37 18.41
CA TYR A 104 -16.43 -9.62 18.19
C TYR A 104 -15.53 -8.49 18.71
N GLY A 105 -16.13 -7.38 19.15
CA GLY A 105 -15.40 -6.20 19.59
C GLY A 105 -14.80 -5.42 18.42
N VAL A 106 -13.91 -4.50 18.74
CA VAL A 106 -13.16 -3.67 17.78
C VAL A 106 -11.68 -4.05 17.80
N LEU A 107 -11.04 -4.06 16.65
CA LEU A 107 -9.60 -4.21 16.56
C LEU A 107 -8.94 -2.85 16.83
N ARG A 108 -7.74 -2.88 17.40
CA ARG A 108 -6.94 -1.67 17.63
C ARG A 108 -5.79 -1.60 16.64
N GLY A 109 -5.42 -0.40 16.28
CA GLY A 109 -4.28 -0.15 15.41
C GLY A 109 -3.79 1.27 15.54
N ASN A 110 -2.68 1.59 14.86
CA ASN A 110 -2.15 2.94 14.78
C ASN A 110 -2.05 3.37 13.33
N VAL A 111 -2.31 4.64 13.08
CA VAL A 111 -2.10 5.29 11.79
C VAL A 111 -0.60 5.25 11.49
N ARG A 112 -0.20 4.50 10.45
CA ARG A 112 1.19 4.39 10.04
C ARG A 112 1.60 5.52 9.13
N VAL A 113 0.78 5.78 8.12
CA VAL A 113 1.06 6.78 7.09
C VAL A 113 -0.25 7.37 6.57
N ILE A 114 -0.18 8.65 6.25
CA ILE A 114 -1.27 9.39 5.61
C ILE A 114 -0.74 9.83 4.24
N SER A 115 -1.57 9.75 3.20
CA SER A 115 -1.18 10.23 1.87
C SER A 115 -0.90 11.74 1.89
N ASN A 116 0.13 12.16 1.16
CA ASN A 116 0.45 13.60 1.01
C ASN A 116 -0.43 14.29 -0.04
N ASP A 117 -1.26 13.52 -0.75
CA ASP A 117 -2.14 14.01 -1.79
C ASP A 117 -3.58 13.61 -1.52
N SER A 118 -4.51 14.41 -2.01
CA SER A 118 -5.95 14.17 -1.89
C SER A 118 -6.47 13.47 -3.14
N PHE A 119 -7.46 12.62 -2.95
CA PHE A 119 -8.10 11.84 -3.99
C PHE A 119 -9.56 12.22 -4.11
N LEU A 120 -10.09 12.15 -5.33
CA LEU A 120 -11.53 12.22 -5.60
C LEU A 120 -12.13 10.81 -5.49
N THR A 121 -13.32 10.70 -4.99
CA THR A 121 -14.05 9.42 -5.02
C THR A 121 -14.21 8.95 -6.46
N ALA A 122 -13.84 7.69 -6.73
CA ALA A 122 -13.80 7.12 -8.08
C ALA A 122 -15.15 7.17 -8.85
N ARG A 123 -16.25 7.45 -8.16
CA ARG A 123 -17.61 7.52 -8.72
C ARG A 123 -18.09 8.92 -9.09
N GLU A 124 -17.43 9.97 -8.61
CA GLU A 124 -17.87 11.35 -8.80
C GLU A 124 -16.70 12.24 -9.21
N LYS A 125 -16.79 12.83 -10.42
CA LYS A 125 -15.79 13.80 -10.91
C LYS A 125 -15.76 15.12 -10.12
N GLU A 126 -16.75 15.35 -9.25
CA GLU A 126 -16.93 16.56 -8.41
C GLU A 126 -17.30 16.20 -6.96
N GLY A 127 -16.79 15.08 -6.44
CA GLY A 127 -17.04 14.63 -5.07
C GLY A 127 -16.12 15.30 -4.03
N PRO A 128 -16.41 15.10 -2.73
CA PRO A 128 -15.54 15.59 -1.68
C PRO A 128 -14.15 14.95 -1.78
N LEU A 129 -13.11 15.76 -1.53
CA LEU A 129 -11.74 15.32 -1.46
C LEU A 129 -11.52 14.51 -0.18
N PHE A 130 -10.78 13.42 -0.28
CA PHE A 130 -10.36 12.63 0.86
C PHE A 130 -8.87 12.28 0.78
N TYR A 131 -8.28 11.98 1.93
CA TYR A 131 -6.92 11.50 2.09
C TYR A 131 -6.95 10.04 2.48
N LYS A 132 -6.02 9.25 1.95
CA LYS A 132 -5.88 7.85 2.33
C LYS A 132 -4.94 7.71 3.52
N ALA A 133 -5.37 6.97 4.52
CA ALA A 133 -4.52 6.60 5.64
C ALA A 133 -4.42 5.08 5.73
N ARG A 134 -3.23 4.60 6.09
CA ARG A 134 -2.99 3.18 6.36
C ARG A 134 -2.78 2.97 7.84
N ILE A 135 -3.52 2.03 8.39
CA ILE A 135 -3.52 1.69 9.80
C ILE A 135 -2.99 0.27 9.95
N VAL A 136 -1.96 0.13 10.77
CA VAL A 136 -1.40 -1.17 11.16
C VAL A 136 -2.16 -1.70 12.35
N PHE A 137 -2.61 -2.95 12.29
CA PHE A 137 -3.26 -3.61 13.41
C PHE A 137 -2.27 -3.92 14.52
N HIS A 138 -2.70 -3.74 15.76
CA HIS A 138 -1.99 -4.25 16.93
C HIS A 138 -2.30 -5.74 17.14
N GLU A 139 -1.40 -6.43 17.85
CA GLU A 139 -1.69 -7.77 18.31
C GLU A 139 -2.95 -7.79 19.16
N ALA A 140 -3.76 -8.81 18.98
CA ALA A 140 -5.02 -8.93 19.68
C ALA A 140 -4.80 -9.40 21.11
N ASP A 141 -5.20 -8.59 22.08
CA ASP A 141 -5.11 -8.90 23.52
C ASP A 141 -6.09 -10.00 23.95
N ASP A 142 -7.15 -10.24 23.18
CA ASP A 142 -8.26 -11.13 23.51
C ASP A 142 -8.37 -12.28 22.48
N SER A 143 -8.76 -13.46 22.95
CA SER A 143 -8.96 -14.66 22.13
C SER A 143 -9.99 -14.45 21.00
N VAL A 144 -11.05 -13.67 21.27
CA VAL A 144 -12.09 -13.35 20.29
C VAL A 144 -11.51 -12.47 19.18
N LYS A 145 -10.75 -11.43 19.53
CA LYS A 145 -10.10 -10.52 18.59
C LYS A 145 -9.03 -11.25 17.77
N ARG A 146 -8.29 -12.16 18.40
CA ARG A 146 -7.31 -13.02 17.70
C ARG A 146 -7.99 -13.91 16.67
N THR A 147 -9.19 -14.44 16.99
CA THR A 147 -9.98 -15.21 16.04
C THR A 147 -10.41 -14.37 14.84
N VAL A 148 -10.78 -13.09 15.03
CA VAL A 148 -11.11 -12.17 13.95
C VAL A 148 -9.87 -11.89 13.11
N MET A 149 -8.74 -11.55 13.73
CA MET A 149 -7.49 -11.27 13.01
C MET A 149 -7.05 -12.42 12.11
N ASN A 150 -7.17 -13.66 12.57
CA ASN A 150 -6.82 -14.85 11.80
C ASN A 150 -7.78 -15.14 10.62
N LYS A 151 -8.96 -14.51 10.63
CA LYS A 151 -9.98 -14.64 9.57
C LYS A 151 -10.04 -13.43 8.66
N LEU A 152 -9.21 -12.41 8.88
CA LEU A 152 -9.12 -11.26 7.99
C LEU A 152 -8.53 -11.71 6.65
N ILE A 153 -9.18 -11.28 5.58
CA ILE A 153 -8.68 -11.45 4.22
C ILE A 153 -8.62 -10.09 3.53
N PRO A 154 -7.69 -9.89 2.59
CA PRO A 154 -7.65 -8.67 1.78
C PRO A 154 -9.00 -8.40 1.09
N GLY A 155 -9.37 -7.12 0.98
CA GLY A 155 -10.62 -6.71 0.35
C GLY A 155 -11.84 -6.66 1.29
N MET A 156 -11.71 -6.99 2.56
CA MET A 156 -12.78 -6.77 3.53
C MET A 156 -12.97 -5.27 3.79
N GLU A 157 -14.25 -4.86 3.83
CA GLU A 157 -14.61 -3.49 4.18
C GLU A 157 -14.41 -3.22 5.67
N VAL A 158 -13.78 -2.07 5.98
CA VAL A 158 -13.48 -1.64 7.34
C VAL A 158 -13.90 -0.20 7.57
N GLN A 159 -14.31 0.10 8.81
CA GLN A 159 -14.52 1.44 9.31
C GLN A 159 -13.55 1.69 10.47
N ALA A 160 -12.85 2.82 10.47
CA ALA A 160 -11.95 3.18 11.55
C ALA A 160 -12.39 4.48 12.24
N ASP A 161 -12.43 4.43 13.57
CA ASP A 161 -12.61 5.60 14.42
C ASP A 161 -11.23 6.00 14.96
N ILE A 162 -10.65 7.09 14.43
CA ILE A 162 -9.31 7.60 14.79
C ILE A 162 -9.45 8.55 15.97
N GLN A 163 -8.67 8.34 17.02
CA GLN A 163 -8.66 9.21 18.20
C GLN A 163 -7.78 10.44 17.94
N ILE A 164 -8.41 11.57 17.70
CA ILE A 164 -7.76 12.86 17.45
C ILE A 164 -7.67 13.66 18.75
N GLY A 165 -6.56 13.47 19.48
CA GLY A 165 -6.28 14.23 20.69
C GLY A 165 -7.25 14.01 21.86
N THR A 166 -6.88 14.53 23.01
CA THR A 166 -7.71 14.59 24.20
C THR A 166 -7.94 16.05 24.54
N ARG A 167 -9.18 16.47 24.77
CA ARG A 167 -9.49 17.79 25.31
C ARG A 167 -9.87 17.63 26.78
N SER A 168 -9.33 18.51 27.62
CA SER A 168 -9.76 18.58 29.02
C SER A 168 -11.20 19.07 29.10
N VAL A 169 -12.01 18.45 29.96
CA VAL A 169 -13.39 18.88 30.24
C VAL A 169 -13.40 20.35 30.70
N LEU A 170 -12.38 20.74 31.46
CA LEU A 170 -12.21 22.12 31.93
C LEU A 170 -12.01 23.12 30.78
N GLU A 171 -11.23 22.74 29.78
CA GLU A 171 -10.99 23.56 28.58
C GLU A 171 -12.29 23.70 27.75
N TYR A 172 -13.11 22.65 27.68
CA TYR A 172 -14.41 22.72 27.00
C TYR A 172 -15.38 23.70 27.68
N ILE A 173 -15.39 23.76 29.01
CA ILE A 173 -16.26 24.68 29.79
C ILE A 173 -15.73 26.11 29.76
N LEU A 174 -14.40 26.29 29.81
CA LEU A 174 -13.76 27.62 29.83
C LEU A 174 -13.68 28.28 28.45
N HIS A 175 -13.61 27.51 27.37
CA HIS A 175 -13.43 28.03 26.01
C HIS A 175 -14.49 29.07 25.59
N PRO A 176 -15.81 28.87 25.82
CA PRO A 176 -16.82 29.93 25.49
C PRO A 176 -16.67 31.19 26.34
N ILE A 177 -16.22 31.07 27.60
CA ILE A 177 -16.02 32.22 28.48
C ILE A 177 -14.80 33.02 28.03
N LEU A 178 -13.69 32.36 27.70
CA LEU A 178 -12.50 33.01 27.18
C LEU A 178 -12.73 33.66 25.82
N LYS A 179 -13.56 33.06 24.97
CA LYS A 179 -13.92 33.62 23.68
C LYS A 179 -14.78 34.90 23.84
N ALA A 180 -15.80 34.88 24.73
CA ALA A 180 -16.64 36.03 25.01
C ALA A 180 -15.84 37.22 25.56
N THR A 181 -14.86 36.97 26.44
CA THR A 181 -14.00 38.04 27.00
C THR A 181 -13.04 38.60 25.93
N SER A 182 -12.52 37.76 25.03
CA SER A 182 -11.62 38.22 23.94
C SER A 182 -12.36 39.02 22.86
N GLU A 183 -13.63 38.72 22.62
CA GLU A 183 -14.46 39.48 21.67
C GLU A 183 -14.96 40.79 22.28
N ALA A 184 -15.32 40.81 23.57
CA ALA A 184 -15.75 42.03 24.28
C ALA A 184 -14.64 43.09 24.45
N LEU A 185 -13.35 42.65 24.47
CA LEU A 185 -12.21 43.55 24.53
C LEU A 185 -11.72 44.06 23.16
N ARG A 186 -12.39 43.69 22.08
CA ARG A 186 -12.01 44.02 20.72
C ARG A 186 -12.99 44.96 19.98
N GLU A 187 -13.93 45.54 20.71
CA GLU A 187 -14.73 46.64 20.15
C GLU A 187 -13.86 47.89 20.01
N PRO A 188 -13.92 48.59 18.83
CA PRO A 188 -13.13 49.76 18.53
C PRO A 188 -13.56 50.97 19.32
#